data_ee660cb252afed56c9140e261a4f554c
#
_entry.id   ee660cb252afed56c9140e261a4f554c
#
_cell.length_a   1.000
_cell.length_b   1.000
_cell.length_c   1.000
_cell.angle_alpha   90.00
_cell.angle_beta   90.00
_cell.angle_gamma   90.00
#
_symmetry.space_group_name_H-M   'P 1'
#
loop_
_entity.id
_entity.type
_entity.pdbx_description
1 polymer ?
#
loop_
_entity_poly.entity_id
_entity_poly.type
_entity_poly.pdbx_seq_one_letter_code
_entity_poly.pdbx_strand_id
1 'polypeptide(L)'
;MNSISNSIYPFVVGLIHRDDLVGSGTLIRFGDRRGILTAYHVVHDVTPKFDFRPGSEDCLGLIIESHERAHRFVIPLGVGVTKVIDIAKPIVEDLGPDLAFIEIKPSQHLNQLDACRDFFNLGVNREKGLQLDLREKDLVVISGFYHEGHTTEVNEDGFSQVKGFKGCAAFTSIENRREHANYDLCDVAVDYSLNDEIPQSFGGYSGGGLWYVHVKEEETGEIGHGLPLFAGVVFYQEQISETRKILRCHLTNSIYRHAIDAIAQAE
;
A
#
# COMPACT_ATOMS: atom_id res chain seq x y z
N MET A 1 -17.68 -8.43 -4.14
CA MET A 1 -16.64 -7.38 -3.98
C MET A 1 -16.34 -7.06 -2.51
N ASN A 2 -17.35 -6.78 -1.68
CA ASN A 2 -17.15 -6.33 -0.30
C ASN A 2 -16.32 -7.28 0.60
N SER A 3 -16.39 -8.61 0.46
CA SER A 3 -15.66 -9.54 1.33
C SER A 3 -14.15 -9.53 1.11
N ILE A 4 -13.68 -9.45 -0.14
CA ILE A 4 -12.25 -9.40 -0.48
C ILE A 4 -11.65 -8.06 -0.04
N SER A 5 -12.32 -6.96 -0.38
CA SER A 5 -11.89 -5.62 0.04
C SER A 5 -11.81 -5.51 1.56
N ASN A 6 -12.78 -6.03 2.29
CA ASN A 6 -12.78 -6.05 3.76
C ASN A 6 -11.63 -6.88 4.35
N SER A 7 -11.18 -7.92 3.64
CA SER A 7 -10.02 -8.73 4.08
C SER A 7 -8.67 -8.06 3.81
N ILE A 8 -8.59 -7.12 2.87
CA ILE A 8 -7.37 -6.38 2.51
C ILE A 8 -7.26 -5.08 3.31
N TYR A 9 -8.41 -4.42 3.52
CA TYR A 9 -8.50 -3.09 4.12
C TYR A 9 -7.77 -2.91 5.47
N PRO A 10 -7.74 -3.91 6.40
CA PRO A 10 -7.01 -3.78 7.65
C PRO A 10 -5.52 -3.47 7.50
N PHE A 11 -4.94 -3.78 6.35
CA PHE A 11 -3.52 -3.61 6.08
C PHE A 11 -3.17 -2.33 5.31
N VAL A 12 -4.16 -1.59 4.79
CA VAL A 12 -3.93 -0.46 3.88
C VAL A 12 -3.93 0.85 4.65
N VAL A 13 -2.94 1.70 4.38
CA VAL A 13 -2.80 3.04 4.96
C VAL A 13 -2.51 4.07 3.88
N GLY A 14 -2.98 5.29 4.08
CA GLY A 14 -2.57 6.46 3.32
C GLY A 14 -1.43 7.18 4.02
N LEU A 15 -0.49 7.69 3.25
CA LEU A 15 0.62 8.52 3.71
C LEU A 15 0.35 9.97 3.33
N ILE A 16 0.36 10.86 4.31
CA ILE A 16 0.11 12.28 4.12
C ILE A 16 1.28 13.12 4.58
N HIS A 17 1.46 14.24 3.92
CA HIS A 17 2.36 15.30 4.35
C HIS A 17 1.57 16.60 4.42
N ARG A 18 1.57 17.24 5.58
CA ARG A 18 0.66 18.35 5.85
C ARG A 18 -0.79 17.90 5.58
N ASP A 19 -1.44 18.46 4.59
CA ASP A 19 -2.82 18.10 4.22
C ASP A 19 -2.92 17.36 2.87
N ASP A 20 -1.79 16.95 2.30
CA ASP A 20 -1.78 16.30 0.99
C ASP A 20 -1.42 14.81 1.10
N LEU A 21 -2.16 13.99 0.37
CA LEU A 21 -1.83 12.58 0.20
C LEU A 21 -0.56 12.46 -0.64
N VAL A 22 0.48 11.85 -0.11
CA VAL A 22 1.75 11.67 -0.82
C VAL A 22 1.94 10.26 -1.35
N GLY A 23 1.18 9.31 -0.82
CA GLY A 23 1.24 7.92 -1.24
C GLY A 23 0.38 7.01 -0.38
N SER A 24 0.56 5.74 -0.61
CA SER A 24 -0.07 4.65 0.13
C SER A 24 0.98 3.74 0.75
N GLY A 25 0.53 2.81 1.58
CA GLY A 25 1.38 1.79 2.15
C GLY A 25 0.61 0.58 2.60
N THR A 26 1.34 -0.50 2.81
CA THR A 26 0.81 -1.73 3.40
C THR A 26 1.46 -1.97 4.75
N LEU A 27 0.65 -2.12 5.79
CA LEU A 27 1.12 -2.49 7.12
C LEU A 27 1.62 -3.93 7.11
N ILE A 28 2.90 -4.11 7.42
CA ILE A 28 3.54 -5.42 7.46
C ILE A 28 4.28 -5.63 8.78
N ARG A 29 4.45 -6.91 9.15
CA ARG A 29 5.37 -7.33 10.21
C ARG A 29 6.30 -8.43 9.73
N PHE A 30 7.53 -8.39 10.23
CA PHE A 30 8.52 -9.45 10.07
C PHE A 30 9.32 -9.62 11.39
N GLY A 31 9.21 -10.76 12.03
CA GLY A 31 9.66 -10.93 13.40
C GLY A 31 8.94 -9.95 14.34
N ASP A 32 9.72 -9.21 15.12
CA ASP A 32 9.21 -8.18 16.03
C ASP A 32 9.09 -6.80 15.38
N ARG A 33 9.60 -6.63 14.17
CA ARG A 33 9.54 -5.36 13.44
C ARG A 33 8.18 -5.19 12.79
N ARG A 34 7.64 -3.99 12.93
CA ARG A 34 6.34 -3.59 12.35
C ARG A 34 6.51 -2.27 11.64
N GLY A 35 5.79 -2.09 10.54
CA GLY A 35 5.88 -0.85 9.80
C GLY A 35 5.09 -0.88 8.51
N ILE A 36 5.47 0.01 7.61
CA ILE A 36 4.77 0.27 6.36
C ILE A 36 5.72 -0.04 5.22
N LEU A 37 5.34 -0.98 4.36
CA LEU A 37 5.99 -1.19 3.08
C LEU A 37 5.37 -0.25 2.06
N THR A 38 6.19 0.53 1.37
CA THR A 38 5.76 1.58 0.43
C THR A 38 6.77 1.75 -0.69
N ALA A 39 6.48 2.60 -1.67
CA ALA A 39 7.47 2.98 -2.69
C ALA A 39 8.53 3.91 -2.10
N TYR A 40 9.78 3.78 -2.58
CA TYR A 40 10.93 4.58 -2.14
C TYR A 40 10.68 6.08 -2.35
N HIS A 41 10.20 6.48 -3.54
CA HIS A 41 9.95 7.88 -3.84
C HIS A 41 8.89 8.52 -2.92
N VAL A 42 7.90 7.76 -2.46
CA VAL A 42 6.88 8.26 -1.49
C VAL A 42 7.53 8.76 -0.21
N VAL A 43 8.62 8.13 0.22
CA VAL A 43 9.37 8.56 1.40
C VAL A 43 10.36 9.66 1.06
N HIS A 44 11.13 9.51 -0.03
CA HIS A 44 12.30 10.33 -0.30
C HIS A 44 12.03 11.62 -1.06
N ASP A 45 10.99 11.69 -1.90
CA ASP A 45 10.60 12.94 -2.56
C ASP A 45 10.00 13.94 -1.58
N VAL A 46 9.50 13.42 -0.49
CA VAL A 46 8.89 14.20 0.57
C VAL A 46 9.90 14.54 1.67
N THR A 47 10.84 13.62 2.01
CA THR A 47 11.82 13.78 3.10
C THR A 47 12.76 14.98 3.00
N PRO A 48 13.19 15.48 1.82
CA PRO A 48 14.01 16.70 1.77
C PRO A 48 13.27 17.93 2.30
N LYS A 49 11.95 17.85 2.40
CA LYS A 49 11.06 18.90 2.90
C LYS A 49 10.67 18.69 4.35
N PHE A 50 11.05 17.55 4.96
CA PHE A 50 10.64 17.23 6.34
C PHE A 50 11.67 17.72 7.36
N ASP A 51 11.14 18.39 8.34
CA ASP A 51 11.81 18.54 9.61
C ASP A 51 11.30 17.45 10.56
N PHE A 52 12.00 16.33 10.63
CA PHE A 52 11.68 15.22 11.52
C PHE A 52 11.86 15.54 13.02
N ARG A 53 12.00 16.79 13.41
CA ARG A 53 12.11 17.15 14.82
C ARG A 53 10.78 16.81 15.55
N PRO A 54 10.86 16.30 16.78
CA PRO A 54 9.66 16.05 17.58
C PRO A 54 8.80 17.31 17.70
N GLY A 55 7.52 17.21 17.35
CA GLY A 55 6.57 18.33 17.40
C GLY A 55 6.59 19.25 16.16
N SER A 56 7.36 18.93 15.13
CA SER A 56 7.27 19.60 13.84
C SER A 56 5.96 19.24 13.13
N GLU A 57 5.24 20.24 12.61
CA GLU A 57 4.10 20.04 11.72
C GLU A 57 4.51 19.41 10.36
N ASP A 58 5.81 19.38 10.07
CA ASP A 58 6.40 18.81 8.87
C ASP A 58 6.72 17.31 9.03
N CYS A 59 5.88 16.53 9.69
CA CYS A 59 6.01 15.09 9.79
C CYS A 59 5.14 14.37 8.75
N LEU A 60 5.57 13.15 8.37
CA LEU A 60 4.73 12.24 7.62
C LEU A 60 3.60 11.77 8.56
N GLY A 61 2.37 11.77 8.07
CA GLY A 61 1.21 11.27 8.80
C GLY A 61 0.66 10.01 8.17
N LEU A 62 0.00 9.18 8.99
CA LEU A 62 -0.80 8.06 8.53
C LEU A 62 -2.28 8.41 8.55
N ILE A 63 -2.96 8.17 7.45
CA ILE A 63 -4.41 8.15 7.42
C ILE A 63 -4.88 6.71 7.62
N ILE A 64 -5.76 6.56 8.59
CA ILE A 64 -6.46 5.33 8.89
C ILE A 64 -7.95 5.63 8.78
N GLU A 65 -8.63 4.98 7.86
CA GLU A 65 -10.07 5.06 7.74
C GLU A 65 -10.70 3.98 8.63
N SER A 66 -11.71 4.35 9.42
CA SER A 66 -12.47 3.39 10.23
C SER A 66 -13.75 3.00 9.49
N HIS A 67 -14.05 1.70 9.40
CA HIS A 67 -15.27 1.18 8.76
C HIS A 67 -16.57 1.63 9.44
N GLU A 68 -16.54 1.91 10.73
CA GLU A 68 -17.76 2.18 11.51
C GLU A 68 -18.08 3.66 11.70
N ARG A 69 -17.10 4.53 11.52
CA ARG A 69 -17.26 5.99 11.60
C ARG A 69 -16.22 6.64 10.71
N ALA A 70 -16.59 7.72 10.04
CA ALA A 70 -15.67 8.58 9.31
C ALA A 70 -14.63 9.28 10.24
N HIS A 71 -14.11 8.55 11.21
CA HIS A 71 -13.04 9.02 12.08
C HIS A 71 -11.71 8.69 11.44
N ARG A 72 -11.07 9.71 10.97
CA ARG A 72 -9.70 9.66 10.46
C ARG A 72 -8.78 9.96 11.60
N PHE A 73 -7.86 9.05 11.82
CA PHE A 73 -6.76 9.30 12.72
C PHE A 73 -5.55 9.65 11.89
N VAL A 74 -4.95 10.80 12.16
CA VAL A 74 -3.61 11.10 11.67
C VAL A 74 -2.62 10.69 12.77
N ILE A 75 -1.80 9.70 12.46
CA ILE A 75 -0.71 9.28 13.34
C ILE A 75 0.57 9.92 12.81
N PRO A 76 1.18 10.86 13.53
CA PRO A 76 2.42 11.47 13.09
C PRO A 76 3.57 10.47 13.15
N LEU A 77 4.27 10.33 12.02
CA LEU A 77 5.47 9.50 11.88
C LEU A 77 6.70 10.41 11.95
N GLY A 78 7.20 10.65 13.15
CA GLY A 78 8.32 11.57 13.39
C GLY A 78 9.62 10.88 13.79
N VAL A 79 10.66 11.69 13.95
CA VAL A 79 11.97 11.26 14.47
C VAL A 79 11.83 10.60 15.84
N GLY A 80 12.49 9.46 16.02
CA GLY A 80 12.42 8.66 17.24
C GLY A 80 11.28 7.66 17.28
N VAL A 81 10.23 7.85 16.45
CA VAL A 81 9.10 6.91 16.33
C VAL A 81 9.28 5.99 15.13
N THR A 82 9.98 6.45 14.09
CA THR A 82 10.17 5.69 12.85
C THR A 82 11.65 5.59 12.46
N LYS A 83 11.95 4.59 11.62
CA LYS A 83 13.21 4.43 10.92
C LYS A 83 12.90 4.03 9.48
N VAL A 84 13.48 4.73 8.51
CA VAL A 84 13.38 4.36 7.10
C VAL A 84 14.46 3.35 6.76
N ILE A 85 14.06 2.29 6.07
CA ILE A 85 14.96 1.27 5.51
C ILE A 85 14.76 1.29 4.00
N ASP A 86 15.78 1.74 3.28
CA ASP A 86 15.81 1.74 1.83
C ASP A 86 16.04 0.31 1.34
N ILE A 87 15.09 -0.24 0.62
CA ILE A 87 15.18 -1.59 0.06
C ILE A 87 15.69 -1.53 -1.37
N ALA A 88 15.10 -0.65 -2.16
CA ALA A 88 15.44 -0.49 -3.56
C ALA A 88 15.25 0.97 -4.01
N LYS A 89 16.35 1.61 -4.37
CA LYS A 89 16.33 2.97 -4.92
C LYS A 89 16.15 2.91 -6.43
N PRO A 90 15.20 3.68 -7.02
CA PRO A 90 15.02 3.69 -8.46
C PRO A 90 16.26 4.20 -9.19
N ILE A 91 16.67 3.46 -10.23
CA ILE A 91 17.73 3.87 -11.15
C ILE A 91 17.12 4.80 -12.20
N VAL A 92 15.93 4.44 -12.66
CA VAL A 92 15.07 5.22 -13.55
C VAL A 92 13.68 5.18 -12.94
N GLU A 93 13.08 6.34 -12.74
CA GLU A 93 11.85 6.52 -11.96
C GLU A 93 10.70 5.61 -12.42
N ASP A 94 10.48 5.51 -13.73
CA ASP A 94 9.40 4.72 -14.32
C ASP A 94 9.72 3.23 -14.47
N LEU A 95 10.98 2.83 -14.38
CA LEU A 95 11.41 1.43 -14.55
C LEU A 95 11.59 0.69 -13.22
N GLY A 96 11.75 1.42 -12.12
CA GLY A 96 12.05 0.83 -10.80
C GLY A 96 13.50 0.33 -10.70
N PRO A 97 13.82 -0.51 -9.72
CA PRO A 97 13.00 -0.86 -8.56
C PRO A 97 12.81 0.34 -7.63
N ASP A 98 11.71 0.35 -6.88
CA ASP A 98 11.29 1.51 -6.07
C ASP A 98 10.58 1.00 -4.82
N LEU A 99 11.30 0.75 -3.72
CA LEU A 99 10.78 0.10 -2.53
C LEU A 99 11.46 0.57 -1.26
N ALA A 100 10.70 0.88 -0.23
CA ALA A 100 11.16 1.25 1.09
C ALA A 100 10.27 0.67 2.20
N PHE A 101 10.82 0.55 3.39
CA PHE A 101 10.09 0.18 4.59
C PHE A 101 10.25 1.25 5.67
N ILE A 102 9.13 1.73 6.20
CA ILE A 102 9.09 2.64 7.32
C ILE A 102 8.82 1.81 8.57
N GLU A 103 9.86 1.49 9.32
CA GLU A 103 9.73 0.81 10.61
C GLU A 103 9.10 1.74 11.62
N ILE A 104 8.07 1.28 12.32
CA ILE A 104 7.43 1.99 13.43
C ILE A 104 7.95 1.38 14.73
N LYS A 105 8.71 2.15 15.49
CA LYS A 105 9.27 1.69 16.76
C LYS A 105 8.17 1.54 17.83
N PRO A 106 8.40 0.68 18.85
CA PRO A 106 7.49 0.57 20.00
C PRO A 106 7.18 1.94 20.58
N SER A 107 5.92 2.33 20.55
CA SER A 107 5.45 3.66 20.94
C SER A 107 3.95 3.65 21.16
N GLN A 108 3.41 4.75 21.70
CA GLN A 108 1.96 4.94 21.79
C GLN A 108 1.29 4.87 20.42
N HIS A 109 1.96 5.34 19.37
CA HIS A 109 1.42 5.32 17.99
C HIS A 109 1.31 3.91 17.45
N LEU A 110 2.28 3.03 17.73
CA LEU A 110 2.20 1.62 17.36
C LEU A 110 1.03 0.93 18.09
N ASN A 111 0.83 1.24 19.37
CA ASN A 111 -0.31 0.71 20.13
C ASN A 111 -1.66 1.19 19.58
N GLN A 112 -1.73 2.43 19.10
CA GLN A 112 -2.94 2.95 18.44
C GLN A 112 -3.21 2.22 17.12
N LEU A 113 -2.18 1.95 16.33
CA LEU A 113 -2.29 1.15 15.11
C LEU A 113 -2.75 -0.29 15.42
N ASP A 114 -2.13 -0.95 16.38
CA ASP A 114 -2.50 -2.31 16.80
C ASP A 114 -3.96 -2.41 17.28
N ALA A 115 -4.53 -1.33 17.79
CA ALA A 115 -5.91 -1.29 18.26
C ALA A 115 -6.95 -1.19 17.13
N CYS A 116 -6.56 -0.74 15.93
CA CYS A 116 -7.50 -0.47 14.84
C CYS A 116 -7.09 -1.06 13.49
N ARG A 117 -5.90 -1.64 13.36
CA ARG A 117 -5.34 -2.20 12.12
C ARG A 117 -4.59 -3.49 12.39
N ASP A 118 -4.46 -4.28 11.35
CA ASP A 118 -3.66 -5.50 11.32
C ASP A 118 -2.36 -5.30 10.55
N PHE A 119 -1.35 -6.07 10.91
CA PHE A 119 -0.09 -6.13 10.18
C PHE A 119 0.03 -7.47 9.45
N PHE A 120 0.13 -7.42 8.11
CA PHE A 120 0.35 -8.63 7.32
C PHE A 120 1.69 -9.27 7.65
N ASN A 121 1.69 -10.53 8.05
CA ASN A 121 2.89 -11.22 8.52
C ASN A 121 3.68 -11.81 7.35
N LEU A 122 4.76 -11.13 6.94
CA LEU A 122 5.63 -11.60 5.87
C LEU A 122 6.34 -12.91 6.22
N GLY A 123 6.77 -13.08 7.46
CA GLY A 123 7.48 -14.29 7.90
C GLY A 123 6.63 -15.55 7.79
N VAL A 124 5.39 -15.50 8.27
CA VAL A 124 4.44 -16.61 8.20
C VAL A 124 4.05 -16.95 6.77
N ASN A 125 3.97 -15.95 5.91
CA ASN A 125 3.55 -16.11 4.51
C ASN A 125 4.73 -16.25 3.53
N ARG A 126 5.98 -16.28 4.00
CA ARG A 126 7.19 -16.28 3.16
C ARG A 126 7.19 -17.41 2.14
N GLU A 127 6.98 -18.63 2.61
CA GLU A 127 7.00 -19.81 1.74
C GLU A 127 5.88 -19.76 0.70
N LYS A 128 4.67 -19.43 1.12
CA LYS A 128 3.54 -19.26 0.22
C LYS A 128 3.78 -18.17 -0.83
N GLY A 129 4.35 -17.04 -0.41
CA GLY A 129 4.68 -15.93 -1.30
C GLY A 129 5.73 -16.30 -2.34
N LEU A 130 6.81 -16.99 -1.93
CA LEU A 130 7.87 -17.43 -2.85
C LEU A 130 7.43 -18.53 -3.81
N GLN A 131 6.44 -19.34 -3.44
CA GLN A 131 5.88 -20.41 -4.27
C GLN A 131 4.66 -19.96 -5.07
N LEU A 132 4.28 -18.68 -4.95
CA LEU A 132 3.10 -18.15 -5.62
C LEU A 132 3.25 -18.26 -7.13
N ASP A 133 2.45 -19.13 -7.72
CA ASP A 133 2.24 -19.22 -9.16
C ASP A 133 0.90 -18.56 -9.48
N LEU A 134 0.97 -17.37 -10.05
CA LEU A 134 -0.23 -16.60 -10.43
C LEU A 134 -0.88 -17.23 -11.66
N ARG A 135 -2.01 -17.87 -11.46
CA ARG A 135 -2.77 -18.55 -12.51
C ARG A 135 -3.76 -17.57 -13.15
N GLU A 136 -4.12 -17.80 -14.40
CA GLU A 136 -5.11 -16.98 -15.12
C GLU A 136 -6.49 -16.89 -14.42
N LYS A 137 -6.81 -17.88 -13.59
CA LYS A 137 -8.10 -17.96 -12.89
C LYS A 137 -8.14 -17.19 -11.57
N ASP A 138 -6.97 -16.77 -11.10
CA ASP A 138 -6.88 -16.13 -9.79
C ASP A 138 -7.09 -14.63 -9.92
N LEU A 139 -7.67 -14.05 -8.88
CA LEU A 139 -7.93 -12.62 -8.85
C LEU A 139 -6.69 -11.88 -8.34
N VAL A 140 -6.35 -10.82 -9.02
CA VAL A 140 -5.35 -9.86 -8.59
C VAL A 140 -6.04 -8.56 -8.23
N VAL A 141 -5.74 -8.03 -7.06
CA VAL A 141 -6.37 -6.81 -6.52
C VAL A 141 -5.29 -5.83 -6.15
N ILE A 142 -5.42 -4.59 -6.61
CA ILE A 142 -4.63 -3.46 -6.09
C ILE A 142 -5.40 -2.75 -4.99
N SER A 143 -4.69 -2.20 -4.02
CA SER A 143 -5.29 -1.39 -2.96
C SER A 143 -4.43 -0.18 -2.62
N GLY A 144 -5.05 0.93 -2.32
CA GLY A 144 -4.36 2.17 -1.96
C GLY A 144 -5.34 3.32 -1.77
N PHE A 145 -4.80 4.49 -1.50
CA PHE A 145 -5.53 5.75 -1.42
C PHE A 145 -5.27 6.58 -2.69
N TYR A 146 -6.18 7.47 -3.04
CA TYR A 146 -6.05 8.29 -4.24
C TYR A 146 -6.46 9.75 -4.02
N HIS A 147 -5.81 10.66 -4.71
CA HIS A 147 -5.97 12.10 -4.54
C HIS A 147 -7.39 12.60 -4.82
N GLU A 148 -8.03 12.08 -5.87
CA GLU A 148 -9.38 12.51 -6.28
C GLU A 148 -10.46 12.13 -5.27
N GLY A 149 -10.16 11.19 -4.37
CA GLY A 149 -11.06 10.73 -3.33
C GLY A 149 -11.12 11.62 -2.11
N HIS A 150 -10.48 12.81 -2.13
CA HIS A 150 -10.54 13.70 -0.99
C HIS A 150 -11.92 14.37 -0.88
N THR A 151 -12.44 14.38 0.34
CA THR A 151 -13.63 15.15 0.70
C THR A 151 -13.21 16.23 1.68
N THR A 152 -13.79 17.43 1.56
CA THR A 152 -13.62 18.48 2.56
C THR A 152 -14.93 18.61 3.32
N GLU A 153 -14.90 18.23 4.59
CA GLU A 153 -16.03 18.43 5.48
C GLU A 153 -15.75 19.64 6.36
N VAL A 154 -16.73 20.53 6.47
CA VAL A 154 -16.68 21.65 7.40
C VAL A 154 -17.40 21.20 8.66
N ASN A 155 -16.74 21.26 9.80
CA ASN A 155 -17.36 20.91 11.07
C ASN A 155 -18.54 21.85 11.36
N GLU A 156 -19.47 21.42 12.21
CA GLU A 156 -20.69 22.17 12.58
C GLU A 156 -20.37 23.54 13.16
N ASP A 157 -19.17 23.75 13.71
CA ASP A 157 -18.68 25.05 14.20
C ASP A 157 -18.22 25.98 13.07
N GLY A 158 -18.11 25.51 11.83
CA GLY A 158 -17.69 26.27 10.66
C GLY A 158 -16.21 26.69 10.62
N PHE A 159 -15.40 26.29 11.61
CA PHE A 159 -14.02 26.75 11.75
C PHE A 159 -12.96 25.71 11.41
N SER A 160 -13.31 24.44 11.33
CA SER A 160 -12.36 23.38 10.97
C SER A 160 -12.77 22.65 9.69
N GLN A 161 -11.85 22.56 8.74
CA GLN A 161 -11.99 21.75 7.55
C GLN A 161 -11.22 20.44 7.74
N VAL A 162 -11.90 19.32 7.55
CA VAL A 162 -11.26 17.99 7.56
C VAL A 162 -11.21 17.49 6.14
N LYS A 163 -10.00 17.38 5.59
CA LYS A 163 -9.78 16.70 4.32
C LYS A 163 -9.85 15.19 4.52
N GLY A 164 -10.64 14.53 3.73
CA GLY A 164 -10.80 13.13 3.71
C GLY A 164 -10.29 12.48 2.45
N PHE A 165 -9.65 11.33 2.57
CA PHE A 165 -9.16 10.56 1.44
C PHE A 165 -9.83 9.18 1.42
N LYS A 166 -10.24 8.72 0.25
CA LYS A 166 -10.83 7.39 0.09
C LYS A 166 -9.74 6.39 -0.25
N GLY A 167 -9.79 5.23 0.41
CA GLY A 167 -9.14 4.03 -0.06
C GLY A 167 -9.98 3.34 -1.13
N CYS A 168 -9.32 2.71 -2.08
CA CYS A 168 -9.95 1.92 -3.12
C CYS A 168 -9.23 0.57 -3.28
N ALA A 169 -9.99 -0.48 -3.58
CA ALA A 169 -9.48 -1.76 -4.02
C ALA A 169 -10.10 -2.08 -5.38
N ALA A 170 -9.26 -2.35 -6.37
CA ALA A 170 -9.69 -2.63 -7.74
C ALA A 170 -9.16 -3.96 -8.24
N PHE A 171 -10.00 -4.71 -8.96
CA PHE A 171 -9.56 -5.90 -9.67
C PHE A 171 -8.71 -5.53 -10.88
N THR A 172 -7.66 -6.32 -11.09
CA THR A 172 -6.69 -6.11 -12.17
C THR A 172 -6.28 -7.43 -12.80
N SER A 173 -5.54 -7.35 -13.89
CA SER A 173 -4.87 -8.49 -14.51
C SER A 173 -3.39 -8.20 -14.69
N ILE A 174 -2.55 -9.22 -14.50
CA ILE A 174 -1.12 -9.12 -14.81
C ILE A 174 -0.94 -9.30 -16.30
N GLU A 175 -0.33 -8.31 -16.97
CA GLU A 175 -0.09 -8.34 -18.41
C GLU A 175 1.34 -8.67 -18.75
N ASN A 176 2.29 -8.22 -17.94
CA ASN A 176 3.70 -8.38 -18.21
C ASN A 176 4.44 -8.66 -16.91
N ARG A 177 5.48 -9.50 -17.01
CA ARG A 177 6.43 -9.75 -15.91
C ARG A 177 7.83 -9.53 -16.43
N ARG A 178 8.65 -8.90 -15.64
CA ARG A 178 10.05 -8.64 -15.96
C ARG A 178 10.92 -8.71 -14.72
N GLU A 179 12.20 -8.88 -14.94
CA GLU A 179 13.22 -8.69 -13.92
C GLU A 179 14.03 -7.44 -14.24
N HIS A 180 14.26 -6.59 -13.26
CA HIS A 180 15.11 -5.42 -13.39
C HIS A 180 15.94 -5.24 -12.12
N ALA A 181 17.27 -5.13 -12.27
CA ALA A 181 18.20 -4.98 -11.14
C ALA A 181 18.02 -6.06 -10.05
N ASN A 182 17.73 -7.30 -10.43
CA ASN A 182 17.43 -8.46 -9.57
C ASN A 182 16.09 -8.40 -8.82
N TYR A 183 15.24 -7.41 -9.10
CA TYR A 183 13.88 -7.34 -8.58
C TYR A 183 12.88 -7.85 -9.60
N ASP A 184 11.92 -8.63 -9.14
CA ASP A 184 10.79 -9.07 -9.96
C ASP A 184 9.72 -7.99 -9.98
N LEU A 185 9.32 -7.61 -11.17
CA LEU A 185 8.35 -6.56 -11.42
C LEU A 185 7.23 -7.07 -12.32
N CYS A 186 6.07 -6.45 -12.26
CA CYS A 186 5.00 -6.68 -13.21
C CYS A 186 4.27 -5.38 -13.59
N ASP A 187 3.62 -5.43 -14.74
CA ASP A 187 2.65 -4.46 -15.17
C ASP A 187 1.25 -5.05 -14.97
N VAL A 188 0.38 -4.34 -14.27
CA VAL A 188 -1.02 -4.74 -14.08
C VAL A 188 -1.93 -3.76 -14.81
N ALA A 189 -2.90 -4.28 -15.55
CA ALA A 189 -3.90 -3.47 -16.23
C ALA A 189 -5.09 -3.20 -15.32
N VAL A 190 -5.50 -1.95 -15.27
CA VAL A 190 -6.75 -1.54 -14.66
C VAL A 190 -7.70 -1.14 -15.78
N ASP A 191 -8.80 -1.90 -15.89
CA ASP A 191 -9.85 -1.66 -16.87
C ASP A 191 -11.05 -0.99 -16.20
N TYR A 192 -11.37 0.22 -16.66
CA TYR A 192 -12.46 1.02 -16.14
C TYR A 192 -13.83 0.44 -16.47
N SER A 193 -13.94 -0.41 -17.49
CA SER A 193 -15.19 -1.07 -17.84
C SER A 193 -15.61 -2.14 -16.83
N LEU A 194 -14.68 -2.64 -16.03
CA LEU A 194 -14.90 -3.70 -15.06
C LEU A 194 -15.13 -3.19 -13.63
N ASN A 195 -14.93 -1.89 -13.40
CA ASN A 195 -14.90 -1.33 -12.05
C ASN A 195 -15.58 0.04 -12.04
N ASP A 196 -16.79 0.12 -11.51
CA ASP A 196 -17.62 1.34 -11.52
C ASP A 196 -17.10 2.49 -10.64
N GLU A 197 -16.16 2.23 -9.72
CA GLU A 197 -15.70 3.20 -8.71
C GLU A 197 -14.17 3.41 -8.71
N ILE A 198 -13.51 3.22 -9.85
CA ILE A 198 -12.07 3.45 -9.94
C ILE A 198 -11.76 4.94 -10.15
N PRO A 199 -10.72 5.48 -9.50
CA PRO A 199 -10.30 6.86 -9.71
C PRO A 199 -9.80 7.09 -11.13
N GLN A 200 -10.06 8.29 -11.67
CA GLN A 200 -9.51 8.70 -12.98
C GLN A 200 -7.99 8.83 -12.95
N SER A 201 -7.41 9.10 -11.78
CA SER A 201 -5.98 9.10 -11.54
C SER A 201 -5.62 8.20 -10.36
N PHE A 202 -4.55 7.43 -10.50
CA PHE A 202 -3.94 6.66 -9.41
C PHE A 202 -2.86 7.46 -8.65
N GLY A 203 -2.85 8.79 -8.79
CA GLY A 203 -2.04 9.65 -7.93
C GLY A 203 -2.35 9.37 -6.45
N GLY A 204 -1.31 9.06 -5.66
CA GLY A 204 -1.44 8.61 -4.28
C GLY A 204 -1.47 7.08 -4.09
N TYR A 205 -1.59 6.28 -5.16
CA TYR A 205 -1.53 4.81 -5.08
C TYR A 205 -0.11 4.27 -4.90
N SER A 206 0.92 5.04 -5.21
CA SER A 206 2.32 4.65 -5.00
C SER A 206 2.54 4.16 -3.57
N GLY A 207 3.09 2.98 -3.40
CA GLY A 207 3.21 2.26 -2.12
C GLY A 207 2.03 1.37 -1.77
N GLY A 208 0.92 1.46 -2.51
CA GLY A 208 -0.24 0.59 -2.33
C GLY A 208 0.04 -0.88 -2.59
N GLY A 209 -0.80 -1.75 -2.03
CA GLY A 209 -0.60 -3.19 -2.09
C GLY A 209 -1.11 -3.83 -3.38
N LEU A 210 -0.37 -4.81 -3.88
CA LEU A 210 -0.84 -5.80 -4.85
C LEU A 210 -1.16 -7.09 -4.08
N TRP A 211 -2.36 -7.63 -4.28
CA TRP A 211 -2.88 -8.77 -3.56
C TRP A 211 -3.31 -9.87 -4.52
N TYR A 212 -2.99 -11.08 -4.15
CA TYR A 212 -3.43 -12.28 -4.83
C TYR A 212 -4.55 -12.95 -4.03
N VAL A 213 -5.63 -13.31 -4.72
CA VAL A 213 -6.78 -13.98 -4.12
C VAL A 213 -7.08 -15.25 -4.89
N HIS A 214 -6.82 -16.38 -4.26
CA HIS A 214 -7.13 -17.68 -4.86
C HIS A 214 -8.64 -17.89 -4.92
N VAL A 215 -9.14 -18.10 -6.14
CA VAL A 215 -10.55 -18.40 -6.40
C VAL A 215 -10.77 -19.91 -6.35
N LYS A 216 -11.76 -20.35 -5.59
CA LYS A 216 -12.17 -21.75 -5.50
C LYS A 216 -13.60 -21.87 -5.98
N GLU A 217 -13.83 -22.85 -6.83
CA GLU A 217 -15.17 -23.30 -7.15
C GLU A 217 -15.56 -24.37 -6.12
N GLU A 218 -16.59 -24.13 -5.36
CA GLU A 218 -17.11 -25.07 -4.36
C GLU A 218 -17.97 -26.14 -5.07
N GLU A 219 -18.14 -27.29 -4.42
CA GLU A 219 -18.95 -28.40 -4.98
C GLU A 219 -20.40 -28.00 -5.27
N THR A 220 -20.88 -26.93 -4.66
CA THR A 220 -22.21 -26.33 -4.88
C THR A 220 -22.30 -25.50 -6.16
N GLY A 221 -21.17 -25.25 -6.85
CA GLY A 221 -21.08 -24.33 -7.97
C GLY A 221 -20.94 -22.85 -7.53
N GLU A 222 -20.88 -22.59 -6.24
CA GLU A 222 -20.60 -21.26 -5.72
C GLU A 222 -19.11 -20.94 -5.82
N ILE A 223 -18.80 -19.68 -6.09
CA ILE A 223 -17.42 -19.19 -6.15
C ILE A 223 -17.01 -18.69 -4.77
N GLY A 224 -16.16 -19.45 -4.10
CA GLY A 224 -15.50 -19.06 -2.87
C GLY A 224 -14.14 -18.43 -3.15
N HIS A 225 -13.55 -17.75 -2.15
CA HIS A 225 -12.19 -17.22 -2.24
C HIS A 225 -11.40 -17.51 -0.97
N GLY A 226 -10.08 -17.66 -1.14
CA GLY A 226 -9.13 -17.77 -0.04
C GLY A 226 -8.84 -16.41 0.60
N LEU A 227 -8.07 -16.44 1.68
CA LEU A 227 -7.54 -15.21 2.28
C LEU A 227 -6.55 -14.56 1.29
N PRO A 228 -6.60 -13.22 1.15
CA PRO A 228 -5.67 -12.49 0.31
C PRO A 228 -4.21 -12.72 0.76
N LEU A 229 -3.34 -12.94 -0.23
CA LEU A 229 -1.90 -13.00 -0.03
C LEU A 229 -1.27 -11.72 -0.59
N PHE A 230 -0.48 -11.05 0.21
CA PHE A 230 0.24 -9.86 -0.23
C PHE A 230 1.29 -10.26 -1.27
N ALA A 231 1.17 -9.75 -2.49
CA ALA A 231 1.95 -10.19 -3.64
C ALA A 231 2.92 -9.11 -4.15
N GLY A 232 2.74 -7.84 -3.77
CA GLY A 232 3.60 -6.79 -4.28
C GLY A 232 3.22 -5.37 -3.84
N VAL A 233 3.97 -4.39 -4.36
CA VAL A 233 3.80 -2.96 -4.09
C VAL A 233 3.72 -2.19 -5.39
N VAL A 234 2.72 -1.34 -5.55
CA VAL A 234 2.56 -0.41 -6.68
C VAL A 234 3.56 0.73 -6.55
N PHE A 235 4.26 1.10 -7.63
CA PHE A 235 5.22 2.21 -7.57
C PHE A 235 5.11 3.22 -8.72
N TYR A 236 4.46 2.89 -9.83
CA TYR A 236 4.34 3.79 -10.98
C TYR A 236 3.04 3.56 -11.73
N GLN A 237 2.54 4.61 -12.40
CA GLN A 237 1.39 4.52 -13.30
C GLN A 237 1.74 5.04 -14.69
N GLU A 238 1.20 4.38 -15.70
CA GLU A 238 1.28 4.80 -17.09
C GLU A 238 -0.12 4.87 -17.72
N GLN A 239 -0.44 5.98 -18.36
CA GLN A 239 -1.70 6.13 -19.08
C GLN A 239 -1.57 5.54 -20.48
N ILE A 240 -2.32 4.49 -20.77
CA ILE A 240 -2.33 3.85 -22.09
C ILE A 240 -3.43 4.42 -22.99
N SER A 241 -4.62 4.62 -22.42
CA SER A 241 -5.76 5.25 -23.10
C SER A 241 -6.68 5.91 -22.07
N GLU A 242 -7.75 6.55 -22.51
CA GLU A 242 -8.75 7.14 -21.62
C GLU A 242 -9.42 6.09 -20.71
N THR A 243 -9.52 4.83 -21.15
CA THR A 243 -10.21 3.76 -20.45
C THR A 243 -9.27 2.71 -19.85
N ARG A 244 -7.96 2.86 -19.99
CA ARG A 244 -7.00 1.85 -19.56
C ARG A 244 -5.71 2.45 -19.04
N LYS A 245 -5.31 2.01 -17.86
CA LYS A 245 -4.03 2.34 -17.23
C LYS A 245 -3.25 1.09 -16.90
N ILE A 246 -1.93 1.24 -16.93
CA ILE A 246 -0.99 0.25 -16.43
C ILE A 246 -0.39 0.77 -15.13
N LEU A 247 -0.38 -0.08 -14.11
CA LEU A 247 0.35 0.16 -12.88
C LEU A 247 1.53 -0.80 -12.82
N ARG A 248 2.70 -0.26 -12.51
CA ARG A 248 3.91 -1.06 -12.30
C ARG A 248 4.05 -1.42 -10.84
N CYS A 249 4.32 -2.69 -10.59
CA CYS A 249 4.37 -3.24 -9.25
C CYS A 249 5.62 -4.08 -9.05
N HIS A 250 6.16 -4.07 -7.84
CA HIS A 250 7.01 -5.15 -7.35
C HIS A 250 6.19 -6.43 -7.21
N LEU A 251 6.84 -7.58 -7.32
CA LEU A 251 6.25 -8.89 -7.08
C LEU A 251 6.86 -9.59 -5.85
N THR A 252 6.56 -10.86 -5.73
CA THR A 252 6.79 -11.66 -4.53
C THR A 252 8.25 -11.86 -4.15
N ASN A 253 9.19 -11.97 -5.11
CA ASN A 253 10.61 -12.04 -4.79
C ASN A 253 11.12 -10.72 -4.21
N SER A 254 10.68 -9.59 -4.78
CA SER A 254 10.99 -8.25 -4.23
C SER A 254 10.53 -8.13 -2.78
N ILE A 255 9.39 -8.72 -2.45
CA ILE A 255 8.80 -8.65 -1.10
C ILE A 255 9.41 -9.71 -0.16
N TYR A 256 9.34 -10.99 -0.54
CA TYR A 256 9.63 -12.10 0.38
C TYR A 256 11.12 -12.50 0.45
N ARG A 257 11.96 -11.91 -0.44
CA ARG A 257 13.42 -11.99 -0.34
C ARG A 257 14.01 -10.63 -0.03
N HIS A 258 13.98 -9.70 -0.96
CA HIS A 258 14.71 -8.43 -0.85
C HIS A 258 14.22 -7.57 0.31
N ALA A 259 12.90 -7.39 0.48
CA ALA A 259 12.38 -6.60 1.60
C ALA A 259 12.65 -7.31 2.94
N ILE A 260 12.40 -8.62 3.04
CA ILE A 260 12.70 -9.37 4.26
C ILE A 260 14.19 -9.29 4.61
N ASP A 261 15.09 -9.50 3.65
CA ASP A 261 16.53 -9.48 3.89
C ASP A 261 17.00 -8.09 4.33
N ALA A 262 16.51 -7.02 3.71
CA ALA A 262 16.82 -5.65 4.10
C ALA A 262 16.28 -5.32 5.51
N ILE A 263 15.04 -5.71 5.83
CA ILE A 263 14.44 -5.52 7.15
C ILE A 263 15.22 -6.30 8.22
N ALA A 264 15.62 -7.54 7.92
CA ALA A 264 16.37 -8.39 8.86
C ALA A 264 17.78 -7.85 9.16
N GLN A 265 18.44 -7.23 8.18
CA GLN A 265 19.82 -6.72 8.30
C GLN A 265 19.90 -5.29 8.85
N ALA A 266 18.79 -4.58 8.89
CA ALA A 266 18.77 -3.21 9.40
C ALA A 266 18.96 -3.21 10.93
N GLU A 267 20.08 -2.66 11.41
CA GLU A 267 20.39 -2.46 12.83
C GLU A 267 19.52 -1.41 13.53
#